data_3fd74bb00672557e56ceca14cfb3d4b3
#
_entry.id   3fd74bb00672557e56ceca14cfb3d4b3
#
_cell.length_a   1.000
_cell.length_b   1.000
_cell.length_c   1.000
_cell.angle_alpha   90.00
_cell.angle_beta   90.00
_cell.angle_gamma   90.00
#
_symmetry.space_group_name_H-M   'P 1'
#
loop_
_entity.id
_entity.type
_entity.pdbx_description
1 polymer ?
#
loop_
_entity_poly.entity_id
_entity_poly.type
_entity_poly.pdbx_seq_one_letter_code
_entity_poly.pdbx_strand_id
1 'polypeptide(L)'
;VSKVNNETELISVVQKFQLAFIIQPFIGYEHEIGLFYVRYPNQPKGKITGIVKKEFVQVIGNGKNTIEELLLQNKRYILQIDALRNLCANKLPIVLENGKKEVLLQFGNHARGSLFLDTSHWVDEQLEESFNKICNQINGFYYGRMDIKYESLELLKQGKNFSIIELNGSGSEPTHIY
;
A
#
# COMPACT_ATOMS: atom_id res chain seq x y z
N VAL A 1 -11.97 -2.60 3.95
CA VAL A 1 -11.80 -1.19 3.58
C VAL A 1 -12.78 -0.88 2.46
N SER A 2 -13.55 0.19 2.59
CA SER A 2 -14.48 0.68 1.57
C SER A 2 -14.14 2.14 1.27
N LYS A 3 -13.95 2.48 0.00
CA LYS A 3 -13.84 3.86 -0.45
C LYS A 3 -15.26 4.38 -0.70
N VAL A 4 -15.56 5.54 -0.15
CA VAL A 4 -16.84 6.26 -0.36
C VAL A 4 -16.55 7.65 -0.92
N ASN A 5 -17.42 8.15 -1.79
CA ASN A 5 -17.19 9.40 -2.50
C ASN A 5 -18.21 10.49 -2.10
N ASN A 6 -19.23 10.12 -1.35
CA ASN A 6 -20.29 11.05 -0.91
C ASN A 6 -20.94 10.54 0.39
N GLU A 7 -21.75 11.39 0.99
CA GLU A 7 -22.43 11.14 2.26
C GLU A 7 -23.41 9.95 2.18
N THR A 8 -24.14 9.81 1.09
CA THR A 8 -25.11 8.73 0.90
C THR A 8 -24.40 7.36 0.89
N GLU A 9 -23.29 7.26 0.18
CA GLU A 9 -22.46 6.04 0.20
C GLU A 9 -21.89 5.77 1.58
N LEU A 10 -21.42 6.81 2.28
CA LEU A 10 -20.90 6.69 3.65
C LEU A 10 -21.96 6.11 4.58
N ILE A 11 -23.18 6.68 4.60
CA ILE A 11 -24.28 6.21 5.43
C ILE A 11 -24.59 4.74 5.12
N SER A 12 -24.70 4.38 3.83
CA SER A 12 -24.96 3.01 3.39
C SER A 12 -23.89 2.01 3.85
N VAL A 13 -22.62 2.43 3.89
CA VAL A 13 -21.53 1.57 4.37
C VAL A 13 -21.57 1.47 5.89
N VAL A 14 -21.69 2.60 6.60
CA VAL A 14 -21.70 2.66 8.07
C VAL A 14 -22.82 1.79 8.65
N GLN A 15 -24.01 1.81 8.06
CA GLN A 15 -25.15 0.99 8.53
C GLN A 15 -24.90 -0.51 8.48
N LYS A 16 -23.93 -0.98 7.70
CA LYS A 16 -23.55 -2.39 7.58
C LYS A 16 -22.55 -2.85 8.65
N PHE A 17 -21.91 -1.90 9.34
CA PHE A 17 -20.92 -2.21 10.36
C PHE A 17 -21.59 -2.37 11.72
N GLN A 18 -21.27 -3.48 12.39
CA GLN A 18 -21.71 -3.77 13.78
C GLN A 18 -20.58 -3.57 14.80
N LEU A 19 -19.39 -3.25 14.33
CA LEU A 19 -18.16 -3.08 15.14
C LEU A 19 -17.63 -1.66 14.99
N ALA A 20 -16.77 -1.24 15.91
CA ALA A 20 -16.05 0.01 15.80
C ALA A 20 -15.22 0.06 14.50
N PHE A 21 -15.20 1.20 13.84
CA PHE A 21 -14.49 1.42 12.58
C PHE A 21 -13.85 2.82 12.56
N ILE A 22 -12.92 3.02 11.65
CA ILE A 22 -12.23 4.28 11.42
C ILE A 22 -12.67 4.86 10.09
N ILE A 23 -13.01 6.16 10.09
CA ILE A 23 -13.20 6.94 8.87
C ILE A 23 -12.00 7.87 8.74
N GLN A 24 -11.36 7.86 7.58
CA GLN A 24 -10.20 8.70 7.30
C GLN A 24 -10.21 9.19 5.85
N PRO A 25 -9.56 10.33 5.54
CA PRO A 25 -9.41 10.80 4.18
C PRO A 25 -8.77 9.73 3.29
N PHE A 26 -9.29 9.59 2.06
CA PHE A 26 -8.68 8.72 1.08
C PHE A 26 -7.40 9.36 0.52
N ILE A 27 -6.27 8.68 0.69
CA ILE A 27 -4.97 9.13 0.18
C ILE A 27 -4.82 8.60 -1.25
N GLY A 28 -4.82 9.51 -2.22
CA GLY A 28 -4.84 9.21 -3.65
C GLY A 28 -3.49 8.94 -4.30
N TYR A 29 -2.38 8.95 -3.56
CA TYR A 29 -1.07 8.64 -4.13
C TYR A 29 -1.03 7.22 -4.69
N GLU A 30 -0.37 7.07 -5.86
CA GLU A 30 -0.33 5.81 -6.60
C GLU A 30 0.69 4.80 -6.04
N HIS A 31 1.68 5.28 -5.30
CA HIS A 31 2.75 4.43 -4.76
C HIS A 31 2.51 4.14 -3.29
N GLU A 32 2.87 2.92 -2.87
CA GLU A 32 2.81 2.50 -1.47
C GLU A 32 4.05 1.69 -1.11
N ILE A 33 4.62 2.00 0.05
CA ILE A 33 5.72 1.24 0.66
C ILE A 33 5.40 0.86 2.10
N GLY A 34 6.05 -0.21 2.58
CA GLY A 34 6.28 -0.48 3.99
C GLY A 34 7.71 -0.13 4.34
N LEU A 35 7.93 0.85 5.21
CA LEU A 35 9.24 1.29 5.65
C LEU A 35 9.50 0.82 7.07
N PHE A 36 10.53 0.01 7.28
CA PHE A 36 10.96 -0.45 8.59
C PHE A 36 11.99 0.48 9.21
N TYR A 37 11.71 0.91 10.46
CA TYR A 37 12.57 1.81 11.20
C TYR A 37 12.91 1.21 12.56
N VAL A 38 14.17 1.38 12.98
CA VAL A 38 14.69 0.95 14.28
C VAL A 38 15.54 2.06 14.89
N ARG A 39 15.31 2.37 16.16
CA ARG A 39 16.12 3.30 16.94
C ARG A 39 16.30 2.76 18.37
N TYR A 40 17.52 2.73 18.85
CA TYR A 40 17.76 2.40 20.26
C TYR A 40 17.33 3.56 21.16
N PRO A 41 16.72 3.32 22.33
CA PRO A 41 16.15 4.38 23.18
C PRO A 41 17.13 5.50 23.55
N ASN A 42 18.42 5.20 23.67
CA ASN A 42 19.46 6.16 24.03
C ASN A 42 20.17 6.78 22.82
N GLN A 43 19.68 6.54 21.62
CA GLN A 43 20.27 7.09 20.40
C GLN A 43 19.38 8.21 19.84
N PRO A 44 19.98 9.32 19.38
CA PRO A 44 19.23 10.42 18.79
C PRO A 44 18.71 10.11 17.38
N LYS A 45 19.34 9.15 16.69
CA LYS A 45 19.01 8.73 15.32
C LYS A 45 18.83 7.21 15.28
N GLY A 46 17.88 6.76 14.50
CA GLY A 46 17.67 5.36 14.13
C GLY A 46 18.10 5.11 12.69
N LYS A 47 17.75 3.94 12.19
CA LYS A 47 18.03 3.49 10.83
C LYS A 47 16.79 2.93 10.17
N ILE A 48 16.70 3.10 8.86
CA ILE A 48 15.77 2.36 8.02
C ILE A 48 16.41 1.02 7.71
N THR A 49 15.85 -0.07 8.21
CA THR A 49 16.40 -1.43 8.04
C THR A 49 15.89 -2.12 6.78
N GLY A 50 14.81 -1.62 6.20
CA GLY A 50 14.29 -2.15 4.94
C GLY A 50 13.09 -1.36 4.43
N ILE A 51 12.89 -1.47 3.11
CA ILE A 51 11.74 -0.90 2.41
C ILE A 51 11.14 -1.95 1.50
N VAL A 52 9.84 -2.17 1.64
CA VAL A 52 9.06 -3.01 0.73
C VAL A 52 8.17 -2.13 -0.13
N LYS A 53 8.38 -2.15 -1.44
CA LYS A 53 7.43 -1.58 -2.40
C LYS A 53 6.24 -2.51 -2.55
N LYS A 54 5.04 -1.96 -2.46
CA LYS A 54 3.80 -2.70 -2.66
C LYS A 54 3.25 -2.42 -4.06
N GLU A 55 3.26 -3.43 -4.91
CA GLU A 55 2.63 -3.35 -6.22
C GLU A 55 1.19 -3.85 -6.13
N PHE A 56 0.27 -3.00 -6.54
CA PHE A 56 -1.16 -3.30 -6.49
C PHE A 56 -1.56 -4.33 -7.54
N VAL A 57 -2.69 -5.00 -7.29
CA VAL A 57 -3.29 -5.88 -8.30
C VAL A 57 -3.70 -5.05 -9.51
N GLN A 58 -3.09 -5.32 -10.64
CA GLN A 58 -3.27 -4.57 -11.88
C GLN A 58 -3.12 -5.45 -13.10
N VAL A 59 -3.72 -5.05 -14.21
CA VAL A 59 -3.56 -5.69 -15.50
C VAL A 59 -3.19 -4.65 -16.56
N ILE A 60 -2.56 -5.12 -17.64
CA ILE A 60 -2.29 -4.32 -18.84
C ILE A 60 -3.12 -4.92 -19.97
N GLY A 61 -3.98 -4.11 -20.56
CA GLY A 61 -4.81 -4.50 -21.69
C GLY A 61 -4.01 -4.93 -22.91
N ASN A 62 -4.53 -5.88 -23.65
CA ASN A 62 -3.97 -6.33 -24.93
C ASN A 62 -4.96 -6.14 -26.11
N GLY A 63 -6.09 -5.45 -25.89
CA GLY A 63 -7.12 -5.20 -26.87
C GLY A 63 -7.96 -6.42 -27.27
N LYS A 64 -7.79 -7.57 -26.59
CA LYS A 64 -8.45 -8.83 -26.94
C LYS A 64 -9.09 -9.54 -25.74
N ASN A 65 -8.33 -9.70 -24.68
CA ASN A 65 -8.76 -10.42 -23.49
C ASN A 65 -9.48 -9.50 -22.50
N THR A 66 -10.45 -10.06 -21.81
CA THR A 66 -11.08 -9.43 -20.66
C THR A 66 -10.10 -9.29 -19.49
N ILE A 67 -10.41 -8.40 -18.55
CA ILE A 67 -9.61 -8.27 -17.32
C ILE A 67 -9.51 -9.62 -16.60
N GLU A 68 -10.59 -10.41 -16.52
CA GLU A 68 -10.57 -11.72 -15.88
C GLU A 68 -9.62 -12.70 -16.59
N GLU A 69 -9.65 -12.76 -17.92
CA GLU A 69 -8.73 -13.61 -18.67
C GLU A 69 -7.27 -13.20 -18.49
N LEU A 70 -6.98 -11.88 -18.40
CA LEU A 70 -5.64 -11.38 -18.11
C LEU A 70 -5.19 -11.76 -16.70
N LEU A 71 -6.08 -11.70 -15.70
CA LEU A 71 -5.79 -12.14 -14.34
C LEU A 71 -5.48 -13.63 -14.28
N LEU A 72 -6.24 -14.47 -15.00
CA LEU A 72 -6.03 -15.92 -15.06
C LEU A 72 -4.72 -16.32 -15.75
N GLN A 73 -4.15 -15.48 -16.60
CA GLN A 73 -2.81 -15.69 -17.19
C GLN A 73 -1.67 -15.43 -16.19
N ASN A 74 -1.92 -14.73 -15.09
CA ASN A 74 -0.92 -14.44 -14.07
C ASN A 74 -1.01 -15.43 -12.92
N LYS A 75 0.00 -16.28 -12.76
CA LYS A 75 0.05 -17.33 -11.73
C LYS A 75 -0.20 -16.80 -10.31
N ARG A 76 0.18 -15.56 -10.02
CA ARG A 76 -0.04 -14.92 -8.72
C ARG A 76 -1.50 -14.63 -8.45
N TYR A 77 -2.25 -14.20 -9.46
CA TYR A 77 -3.64 -13.81 -9.32
C TYR A 77 -4.62 -14.99 -9.34
N ILE A 78 -4.22 -16.13 -9.91
CA ILE A 78 -5.04 -17.36 -9.91
C ILE A 78 -5.47 -17.73 -8.48
N LEU A 79 -4.56 -17.64 -7.51
CA LEU A 79 -4.85 -17.97 -6.11
C LEU A 79 -5.81 -16.98 -5.44
N GLN A 80 -6.01 -15.82 -6.05
CA GLN A 80 -6.87 -14.74 -5.53
C GLN A 80 -8.13 -14.52 -6.38
N ILE A 81 -8.34 -15.33 -7.40
CA ILE A 81 -9.36 -15.05 -8.42
C ILE A 81 -10.77 -14.96 -7.84
N ASP A 82 -11.12 -15.80 -6.88
CA ASP A 82 -12.45 -15.78 -6.28
C ASP A 82 -12.67 -14.50 -5.44
N ALA A 83 -11.65 -14.05 -4.72
CA ALA A 83 -11.71 -12.78 -4.02
C ALA A 83 -11.81 -11.59 -4.99
N LEU A 84 -11.06 -11.63 -6.09
CA LEU A 84 -11.08 -10.59 -7.12
C LEU A 84 -12.43 -10.55 -7.86
N ARG A 85 -13.04 -11.71 -8.12
CA ARG A 85 -14.41 -11.80 -8.67
C ARG A 85 -15.43 -11.08 -7.81
N ASN A 86 -15.35 -11.25 -6.48
CA ASN A 86 -16.25 -10.59 -5.56
C ASN A 86 -15.98 -9.07 -5.44
N LEU A 87 -14.70 -8.65 -5.48
CA LEU A 87 -14.31 -7.26 -5.26
C LEU A 87 -14.41 -6.39 -6.52
N CYS A 88 -14.23 -6.98 -7.69
CA CYS A 88 -14.08 -6.28 -8.96
C CYS A 88 -15.07 -6.76 -10.04
N ALA A 89 -16.17 -7.43 -9.66
CA ALA A 89 -17.13 -8.06 -10.56
C ALA A 89 -17.52 -7.20 -11.78
N ASN A 90 -17.74 -5.92 -11.56
CA ASN A 90 -18.14 -4.96 -12.60
C ASN A 90 -17.03 -4.62 -13.60
N LYS A 91 -15.77 -4.86 -13.27
CA LYS A 91 -14.61 -4.58 -14.13
C LYS A 91 -14.16 -5.81 -14.92
N LEU A 92 -14.38 -7.01 -14.40
CA LEU A 92 -13.82 -8.25 -14.95
C LEU A 92 -14.18 -8.52 -16.43
N PRO A 93 -15.42 -8.26 -16.92
CA PRO A 93 -15.78 -8.51 -18.31
C PRO A 93 -15.25 -7.46 -19.31
N ILE A 94 -14.59 -6.40 -18.83
CA ILE A 94 -14.11 -5.32 -19.68
C ILE A 94 -12.87 -5.78 -20.45
N VAL A 95 -12.84 -5.50 -21.76
CA VAL A 95 -11.64 -5.59 -22.60
C VAL A 95 -10.96 -4.24 -22.64
N LEU A 96 -9.74 -4.17 -22.13
CA LEU A 96 -8.95 -2.93 -22.13
C LEU A 96 -8.22 -2.77 -23.46
N GLU A 97 -8.06 -1.54 -23.90
CA GLU A 97 -7.20 -1.19 -25.03
C GLU A 97 -5.77 -1.70 -24.81
N ASN A 98 -5.07 -1.96 -25.91
CA ASN A 98 -3.69 -2.43 -25.86
C ASN A 98 -2.79 -1.40 -25.16
N GLY A 99 -2.04 -1.87 -24.14
CA GLY A 99 -1.16 -1.04 -23.31
C GLY A 99 -1.85 -0.26 -22.19
N LYS A 100 -3.19 -0.24 -22.13
CA LYS A 100 -3.90 0.45 -21.05
C LYS A 100 -3.76 -0.33 -19.74
N LYS A 101 -3.26 0.37 -18.71
CA LYS A 101 -3.12 -0.14 -17.35
C LYS A 101 -4.41 0.10 -16.56
N GLU A 102 -4.90 -0.94 -15.88
CA GLU A 102 -6.01 -0.83 -14.93
C GLU A 102 -5.59 -1.39 -13.57
N VAL A 103 -5.67 -0.55 -12.54
CA VAL A 103 -5.45 -0.94 -11.14
C VAL A 103 -6.78 -1.39 -10.55
N LEU A 104 -6.84 -2.64 -10.11
CA LEU A 104 -8.07 -3.25 -9.61
C LEU A 104 -8.26 -3.02 -8.10
N LEU A 105 -7.18 -3.09 -7.33
CA LEU A 105 -7.18 -2.84 -5.89
C LEU A 105 -6.15 -1.76 -5.57
N GLN A 106 -6.56 -0.67 -4.91
CA GLN A 106 -5.72 0.49 -4.59
C GLN A 106 -5.14 0.44 -3.17
N PHE A 107 -4.94 -0.77 -2.63
CA PHE A 107 -4.33 -0.96 -1.30
C PHE A 107 -3.41 -2.17 -1.33
N GLY A 108 -2.25 -2.02 -0.70
CA GLY A 108 -1.20 -3.02 -0.64
C GLY A 108 -1.47 -4.06 0.43
N ASN A 109 -2.20 -5.14 0.10
CA ASN A 109 -2.42 -6.27 0.99
C ASN A 109 -1.92 -7.56 0.33
N HIS A 110 -0.94 -8.21 0.95
CA HIS A 110 -0.35 -9.45 0.45
C HIS A 110 -1.37 -10.58 0.30
N ALA A 111 -2.27 -10.74 1.30
CA ALA A 111 -3.33 -11.74 1.28
C ALA A 111 -4.39 -11.50 0.18
N ARG A 112 -4.37 -10.34 -0.46
CA ARG A 112 -5.27 -9.97 -1.58
C ARG A 112 -4.55 -9.83 -2.91
N GLY A 113 -3.33 -10.38 -3.03
CA GLY A 113 -2.60 -10.50 -4.28
C GLY A 113 -1.58 -9.39 -4.57
N SER A 114 -1.43 -8.37 -3.73
CA SER A 114 -0.38 -7.38 -3.91
C SER A 114 1.00 -8.02 -3.86
N LEU A 115 1.90 -7.59 -4.76
CA LEU A 115 3.28 -8.06 -4.78
C LEU A 115 4.12 -7.14 -3.90
N PHE A 116 4.94 -7.74 -3.04
CA PHE A 116 5.88 -7.07 -2.18
C PHE A 116 7.28 -7.27 -2.73
N LEU A 117 7.97 -6.17 -3.03
CA LEU A 117 9.31 -6.17 -3.61
C LEU A 117 10.26 -5.48 -2.63
N ASP A 118 11.36 -6.14 -2.30
CA ASP A 118 12.42 -5.50 -1.55
C ASP A 118 13.04 -4.35 -2.37
N THR A 119 12.97 -3.18 -1.81
CA THR A 119 13.55 -1.94 -2.36
C THR A 119 14.46 -1.25 -1.34
N SER A 120 15.04 -2.02 -0.44
CA SER A 120 15.91 -1.49 0.62
C SER A 120 17.13 -0.72 0.08
N HIS A 121 17.52 -0.97 -1.16
CA HIS A 121 18.54 -0.19 -1.87
C HIS A 121 18.15 1.27 -2.13
N TRP A 122 16.89 1.67 -1.93
CA TRP A 122 16.46 3.08 -1.99
C TRP A 122 16.87 3.91 -0.78
N VAL A 123 17.27 3.23 0.31
CA VAL A 123 17.70 3.90 1.54
C VAL A 123 19.00 4.67 1.27
N ASP A 124 18.94 5.95 1.58
CA ASP A 124 20.09 6.85 1.59
C ASP A 124 20.01 7.79 2.80
N GLU A 125 21.06 8.57 2.97
CA GLU A 125 21.17 9.49 4.10
C GLU A 125 20.01 10.52 4.15
N GLN A 126 19.56 10.99 3.00
CA GLN A 126 18.45 11.96 2.92
C GLN A 126 17.14 11.37 3.42
N LEU A 127 16.81 10.14 3.00
CA LEU A 127 15.62 9.43 3.44
C LEU A 127 15.69 9.12 4.95
N GLU A 128 16.85 8.62 5.42
CA GLU A 128 17.05 8.35 6.84
C GLU A 128 16.89 9.61 7.69
N GLU A 129 17.43 10.74 7.24
CA GLU A 129 17.33 12.00 7.97
C GLU A 129 15.89 12.51 8.04
N SER A 130 15.14 12.40 6.95
CA SER A 130 13.72 12.75 6.89
C SER A 130 12.89 11.91 7.87
N PHE A 131 13.08 10.60 7.86
CA PHE A 131 12.34 9.70 8.75
C PHE A 131 12.81 9.75 10.21
N ASN A 132 14.07 10.05 10.48
CA ASN A 132 14.52 10.34 11.84
C ASN A 132 13.78 11.54 12.44
N LYS A 133 13.60 12.63 11.67
CA LYS A 133 12.83 13.80 12.13
C LYS A 133 11.39 13.44 12.47
N ILE A 134 10.75 12.59 11.66
CA ILE A 134 9.35 12.16 11.86
C ILE A 134 9.25 11.23 13.06
N CYS A 135 10.06 10.16 13.10
CA CYS A 135 9.99 9.15 14.14
C CYS A 135 10.33 9.70 15.53
N ASN A 136 11.19 10.73 15.62
CA ASN A 136 11.51 11.39 16.87
C ASN A 136 10.34 12.21 17.45
N GLN A 137 9.34 12.57 16.63
CA GLN A 137 8.12 13.25 17.11
C GLN A 137 7.07 12.27 17.65
N ILE A 138 7.26 10.96 17.38
CA ILE A 138 6.35 9.92 17.86
C ILE A 138 6.90 9.35 19.17
N ASN A 139 6.31 9.76 20.29
CA ASN A 139 6.76 9.31 21.62
C ASN A 139 6.68 7.79 21.75
N GLY A 140 7.80 7.16 22.17
CA GLY A 140 7.87 5.71 22.38
C GLY A 140 8.00 4.88 21.10
N PHE A 141 8.10 5.49 19.93
CA PHE A 141 8.32 4.76 18.68
C PHE A 141 9.82 4.51 18.46
N TYR A 142 10.25 3.30 18.72
CA TYR A 142 11.63 2.85 18.59
C TYR A 142 11.81 1.75 17.56
N TYR A 143 10.75 1.05 17.21
CA TYR A 143 10.77 -0.08 16.28
C TYR A 143 9.40 -0.23 15.64
N GLY A 144 9.38 -0.45 14.34
CA GLY A 144 8.15 -0.77 13.64
C GLY A 144 8.18 -0.50 12.14
N ARG A 145 7.03 -0.74 11.53
CA ARG A 145 6.80 -0.49 10.10
C ARG A 145 5.78 0.62 9.93
N MET A 146 6.10 1.56 9.08
CA MET A 146 5.19 2.57 8.57
C MET A 146 4.73 2.16 7.18
N ASP A 147 3.42 2.04 6.98
CA ASP A 147 2.84 1.90 5.66
C ASP A 147 2.55 3.30 5.11
N ILE A 148 3.17 3.63 3.98
CA ILE A 148 3.28 4.99 3.47
C ILE A 148 2.81 5.05 2.03
N LYS A 149 1.87 5.95 1.74
CA LYS A 149 1.54 6.35 0.36
C LYS A 149 2.29 7.62 -0.02
N TYR A 150 2.81 7.69 -1.23
CA TYR A 150 3.67 8.79 -1.66
C TYR A 150 3.52 9.07 -3.16
N GLU A 151 3.88 10.30 -3.55
CA GLU A 151 3.79 10.77 -4.94
C GLU A 151 4.98 10.32 -5.78
N SER A 152 6.20 10.61 -5.34
CA SER A 152 7.45 10.16 -5.98
C SER A 152 8.53 9.87 -4.94
N LEU A 153 9.50 9.03 -5.32
CA LEU A 153 10.61 8.67 -4.43
C LEU A 153 11.45 9.89 -4.05
N GLU A 154 11.67 10.80 -4.97
CA GLU A 154 12.44 12.04 -4.77
C GLU A 154 11.78 12.93 -3.71
N LEU A 155 10.47 13.09 -3.78
CA LEU A 155 9.71 13.88 -2.80
C LEU A 155 9.65 13.18 -1.45
N LEU A 156 9.49 11.86 -1.43
CA LEU A 156 9.53 11.06 -0.21
C LEU A 156 10.88 11.24 0.53
N LYS A 157 12.00 11.18 -0.19
CA LYS A 157 13.35 11.42 0.37
C LYS A 157 13.50 12.81 0.97
N GLN A 158 12.81 13.79 0.41
CA GLN A 158 12.76 15.15 0.94
C GLN A 158 11.77 15.31 2.11
N GLY A 159 11.05 14.27 2.49
CA GLY A 159 10.00 14.34 3.51
C GLY A 159 8.76 15.12 3.04
N LYS A 160 8.43 15.06 1.74
CA LYS A 160 7.33 15.79 1.11
C LYS A 160 6.38 14.86 0.36
N ASN A 161 5.15 15.31 0.18
CA ASN A 161 4.11 14.68 -0.63
C ASN A 161 3.95 13.18 -0.37
N PHE A 162 3.79 12.83 0.91
CA PHE A 162 3.49 11.48 1.38
C PHE A 162 2.53 11.50 2.57
N SER A 163 1.96 10.36 2.88
CA SER A 163 1.11 10.15 4.05
C SER A 163 1.41 8.79 4.67
N ILE A 164 1.64 8.76 5.98
CA ILE A 164 1.68 7.52 6.75
C ILE A 164 0.22 7.10 6.94
N ILE A 165 -0.16 5.96 6.38
CA ILE A 165 -1.54 5.44 6.44
C ILE A 165 -1.73 4.44 7.56
N GLU A 166 -0.63 3.82 8.02
CA GLU A 166 -0.63 2.87 9.12
C GLU A 166 0.72 2.88 9.83
N LEU A 167 0.69 2.81 11.16
CA LEU A 167 1.87 2.66 12.01
C LEU A 167 1.78 1.35 12.78
N ASN A 168 2.65 0.41 12.46
CA ASN A 168 2.74 -0.90 13.09
C ASN A 168 3.93 -0.95 14.03
N GLY A 169 3.68 -1.18 15.31
CA GLY A 169 4.72 -1.24 16.36
C GLY A 169 5.47 -2.57 16.39
N SER A 170 5.78 -3.03 17.60
CA SER A 170 6.64 -4.20 17.86
C SER A 170 6.16 -5.53 17.28
N GLY A 171 4.87 -5.66 16.96
CA GLY A 171 4.31 -6.85 16.30
C GLY A 171 4.40 -6.84 14.77
N SER A 172 5.04 -5.83 14.17
CA SER A 172 5.14 -5.75 12.72
C SER A 172 6.18 -6.72 12.15
N GLU A 173 5.82 -7.40 11.06
CA GLU A 173 6.73 -8.29 10.35
C GLU A 173 7.66 -7.53 9.40
N PRO A 174 8.97 -7.85 9.39
CA PRO A 174 9.93 -7.25 8.47
C PRO A 174 9.82 -7.90 7.07
N THR A 175 8.77 -7.56 6.34
CA THR A 175 8.40 -8.20 5.06
C THR A 175 9.43 -8.03 3.93
N HIS A 176 10.52 -7.30 4.14
CA HIS A 176 11.64 -7.16 3.21
C HIS A 176 12.66 -8.32 3.28
N ILE A 177 12.51 -9.25 4.24
CA ILE A 177 13.46 -10.36 4.43
C ILE A 177 13.00 -11.69 3.81
N TYR A 178 11.85 -11.74 3.13
CA TYR A 178 11.33 -12.92 2.42
C TYR A 178 10.66 -12.63 1.08
#